data_05a3145925b0d08bafa27c2d20bde664
#
_entry.id   05a3145925b0d08bafa27c2d20bde664
#
_cell.length_a   1.000
_cell.length_b   1.000
_cell.length_c   1.000
_cell.angle_alpha   90.00
_cell.angle_beta   90.00
_cell.angle_gamma   90.00
#
_symmetry.space_group_name_H-M   'P 1'
#
loop_
_entity.id
_entity.type
_entity.pdbx_description
1 polymer ?
#
loop_
_entity_poly.entity_id
_entity_poly.type
_entity_poly.pdbx_seq_one_letter_code
_entity_poly.pdbx_strand_id
1 'polypeptide(L)'
;LYKGEQWECGKESTKSLRKKIEVTAQIRCEGERKDSYGRILAICFLGGKDINAWMVRNGWALAYVKYSKKYLKEQSYAKKNALGIWKGQFVLPWDWRKGKRLDTNENSQKRNCKIKGNISSKGEKIFHLPGGTYYDRTKISKQKGEVWFCTETEALNAGWRKSKR
;
A
#
# COMPACT_ATOMS: atom_id res chain seq x y z
N LEU A 1 -4.05 1.38 -2.58
CA LEU A 1 -4.72 2.15 -3.63
C LEU A 1 -5.91 1.39 -4.19
N TYR A 2 -7.00 2.06 -4.42
CA TYR A 2 -8.16 1.53 -5.14
C TYR A 2 -8.51 2.51 -6.26
N LYS A 3 -8.61 2.02 -7.50
CA LYS A 3 -8.80 2.86 -8.71
C LYS A 3 -7.77 4.00 -8.85
N GLY A 4 -6.54 3.78 -8.40
CA GLY A 4 -5.47 4.77 -8.45
C GLY A 4 -5.42 5.76 -7.28
N GLU A 5 -6.46 5.81 -6.44
CA GLU A 5 -6.56 6.73 -5.31
C GLU A 5 -6.22 6.07 -3.97
N GLN A 6 -5.80 6.88 -3.02
CA GLN A 6 -5.59 6.41 -1.65
C GLN A 6 -6.93 6.03 -1.02
N TRP A 7 -7.01 4.81 -0.49
CA TRP A 7 -8.23 4.26 0.08
C TRP A 7 -8.05 3.88 1.55
N GLU A 8 -8.93 4.38 2.39
CA GLU A 8 -8.93 4.13 3.83
C GLU A 8 -9.57 2.77 4.16
N CYS A 9 -8.99 1.68 3.65
CA CYS A 9 -9.51 0.33 3.80
C CYS A 9 -9.73 -0.10 5.28
N GLY A 10 -8.97 0.47 6.22
CA GLY A 10 -9.15 0.24 7.65
C GLY A 10 -10.49 0.78 8.18
N LYS A 11 -10.93 1.96 7.71
CA LYS A 11 -12.24 2.52 8.06
C LYS A 11 -13.38 1.66 7.51
N GLU A 12 -13.25 1.21 6.27
CA GLU A 12 -14.25 0.30 5.66
C GLU A 12 -14.30 -1.05 6.38
N SER A 13 -13.17 -1.60 6.78
CA SER A 13 -13.11 -2.82 7.59
C SER A 13 -13.85 -2.64 8.92
N THR A 14 -13.59 -1.53 9.62
CA THR A 14 -14.27 -1.19 10.89
C THR A 14 -15.78 -1.05 10.70
N LYS A 15 -16.21 -0.32 9.67
CA LYS A 15 -17.63 -0.12 9.34
C LYS A 15 -18.30 -1.45 9.02
N SER A 16 -17.65 -2.32 8.26
CA SER A 16 -18.15 -3.64 7.90
C SER A 16 -18.33 -4.52 9.14
N LEU A 17 -17.35 -4.53 10.04
CA LEU A 17 -17.45 -5.28 11.30
C LEU A 17 -18.57 -4.72 12.19
N ARG A 18 -18.65 -3.40 12.39
CA ARG A 18 -19.73 -2.77 13.18
C ARG A 18 -21.08 -3.18 12.64
N LYS A 19 -21.33 -3.02 11.34
CA LYS A 19 -22.58 -3.44 10.71
C LYS A 19 -22.89 -4.92 10.93
N LYS A 20 -21.87 -5.77 11.00
CA LYS A 20 -22.04 -7.20 11.24
C LYS A 20 -22.46 -7.50 12.65
N ILE A 21 -21.94 -6.76 13.65
CA ILE A 21 -22.19 -7.02 15.08
C ILE A 21 -23.39 -6.23 15.63
N GLU A 22 -23.80 -5.13 15.01
CA GLU A 22 -24.98 -4.32 15.43
C GLU A 22 -26.31 -5.08 15.39
N VAL A 23 -26.37 -6.18 14.64
CA VAL A 23 -27.62 -6.93 14.40
C VAL A 23 -27.88 -7.97 15.48
N THR A 24 -26.94 -8.26 16.39
CA THR A 24 -27.08 -9.36 17.37
C THR A 24 -26.34 -9.10 18.67
N ALA A 25 -27.03 -9.39 19.76
CA ALA A 25 -26.66 -8.98 21.11
C ALA A 25 -25.51 -9.76 21.78
N GLN A 26 -25.05 -10.91 21.28
CA GLN A 26 -24.04 -11.71 22.00
C GLN A 26 -22.87 -12.14 21.12
N ILE A 27 -21.69 -11.60 21.46
CA ILE A 27 -20.41 -12.06 20.95
C ILE A 27 -19.73 -12.87 22.04
N ARG A 28 -19.36 -14.11 21.73
CA ARG A 28 -18.55 -14.97 22.59
C ARG A 28 -17.15 -15.08 21.98
N CYS A 29 -16.13 -14.77 22.78
CA CYS A 29 -14.74 -14.93 22.37
C CYS A 29 -14.06 -16.02 23.20
N GLU A 30 -13.38 -16.95 22.54
CA GLU A 30 -12.68 -18.09 23.15
C GLU A 30 -11.18 -17.94 22.90
N GLY A 31 -10.39 -17.97 23.97
CA GLY A 31 -8.94 -17.88 23.91
C GLY A 31 -8.35 -17.57 25.28
N GLU A 32 -7.22 -18.18 25.58
CA GLU A 32 -6.54 -18.04 26.89
C GLU A 32 -5.14 -17.44 26.72
N ARG A 33 -4.52 -17.64 25.56
CA ARG A 33 -3.14 -17.17 25.33
C ARG A 33 -3.10 -15.66 25.07
N LYS A 34 -2.04 -15.03 25.58
CA LYS A 34 -1.74 -13.63 25.34
C LYS A 34 -0.59 -13.47 24.34
N ASP A 35 -0.62 -12.39 23.56
CA ASP A 35 0.51 -11.98 22.75
C ASP A 35 1.57 -11.23 23.59
N SER A 36 2.67 -10.81 22.96
CA SER A 36 3.75 -10.05 23.61
C SER A 36 3.33 -8.67 24.15
N TYR A 37 2.14 -8.20 23.82
CA TYR A 37 1.56 -6.94 24.30
C TYR A 37 0.48 -7.16 25.37
N GLY A 38 0.30 -8.41 25.85
CA GLY A 38 -0.71 -8.76 26.84
C GLY A 38 -2.13 -8.90 26.30
N ARG A 39 -2.35 -8.86 24.98
CA ARG A 39 -3.69 -8.99 24.38
C ARG A 39 -4.07 -10.46 24.27
N ILE A 40 -5.30 -10.79 24.60
CA ILE A 40 -5.83 -12.15 24.46
C ILE A 40 -5.95 -12.51 22.98
N LEU A 41 -5.37 -13.64 22.60
CA LEU A 41 -5.53 -14.23 21.27
C LEU A 41 -6.79 -15.09 21.29
N ALA A 42 -7.86 -14.61 20.69
CA ALA A 42 -9.16 -15.25 20.74
C ALA A 42 -9.79 -15.45 19.36
N ILE A 43 -10.68 -16.42 19.28
CA ILE A 43 -11.63 -16.59 18.19
C ILE A 43 -12.98 -16.10 18.70
N CYS A 44 -13.58 -15.16 18.01
CA CYS A 44 -14.87 -14.59 18.39
C CYS A 44 -15.99 -15.13 17.50
N PHE A 45 -17.11 -15.42 18.12
CA PHE A 45 -18.30 -16.01 17.50
C PHE A 45 -19.51 -15.09 17.68
N LEU A 46 -20.30 -14.99 16.62
CA LEU A 46 -21.58 -14.31 16.60
C LEU A 46 -22.65 -15.29 16.15
N GLY A 47 -23.58 -15.64 17.04
CA GLY A 47 -24.58 -16.67 16.77
C GLY A 47 -23.96 -17.99 16.35
N GLY A 48 -22.86 -18.41 17.00
CA GLY A 48 -22.10 -19.62 16.68
C GLY A 48 -21.23 -19.55 15.43
N LYS A 49 -21.24 -18.45 14.67
CA LYS A 49 -20.42 -18.25 13.47
C LYS A 49 -19.12 -17.52 13.79
N ASP A 50 -17.99 -18.07 13.35
CA ASP A 50 -16.64 -17.50 13.53
C ASP A 50 -16.53 -16.13 12.80
N ILE A 51 -16.46 -15.03 13.58
CA ILE A 51 -16.33 -13.66 13.04
C ILE A 51 -14.96 -13.46 12.42
N ASN A 52 -13.91 -14.06 12.96
CA ASN A 52 -12.56 -13.95 12.43
C ASN A 52 -12.52 -14.55 11.01
N ALA A 53 -13.12 -15.74 10.82
CA ALA A 53 -13.28 -16.35 9.50
C ALA A 53 -14.09 -15.46 8.55
N TRP A 54 -15.19 -14.89 9.05
CA TRP A 54 -16.02 -13.99 8.27
C TRP A 54 -15.26 -12.73 7.80
N MET A 55 -14.47 -12.11 8.68
CA MET A 55 -13.64 -10.95 8.35
C MET A 55 -12.64 -11.28 7.25
N VAL A 56 -11.94 -12.43 7.35
CA VAL A 56 -10.97 -12.85 6.34
C VAL A 56 -11.65 -13.19 5.02
N ARG A 57 -12.79 -13.91 5.05
CA ARG A 57 -13.55 -14.32 3.86
C ARG A 57 -14.10 -13.14 3.07
N ASN A 58 -14.46 -12.05 3.76
CA ASN A 58 -14.91 -10.79 3.12
C ASN A 58 -13.76 -9.84 2.78
N GLY A 59 -12.51 -10.25 3.00
CA GLY A 59 -11.33 -9.47 2.66
C GLY A 59 -11.08 -8.28 3.59
N TRP A 60 -11.64 -8.27 4.79
CA TRP A 60 -11.45 -7.19 5.76
C TRP A 60 -10.37 -7.49 6.80
N ALA A 61 -9.85 -8.71 6.79
CA ALA A 61 -8.69 -9.14 7.57
C ALA A 61 -7.81 -10.07 6.75
N LEU A 62 -6.57 -10.23 7.17
CA LEU A 62 -5.60 -11.13 6.55
C LEU A 62 -5.31 -12.31 7.48
N ALA A 63 -5.19 -13.51 6.90
CA ALA A 63 -4.65 -14.66 7.61
C ALA A 63 -3.15 -14.44 7.87
N TYR A 64 -2.75 -14.38 9.14
CA TYR A 64 -1.34 -14.22 9.47
C TYR A 64 -0.68 -15.59 9.59
N VAL A 65 -0.29 -16.11 8.44
CA VAL A 65 0.19 -17.51 8.25
C VAL A 65 1.43 -17.87 9.08
N LYS A 66 2.19 -16.89 9.57
CA LYS A 66 3.31 -17.13 10.48
C LYS A 66 2.88 -17.83 11.77
N TYR A 67 1.65 -17.56 12.25
CA TYR A 67 1.14 -18.07 13.50
C TYR A 67 0.04 -19.11 13.34
N SER A 68 -0.77 -19.02 12.27
CA SER A 68 -1.86 -19.97 12.03
C SER A 68 -2.24 -20.06 10.57
N LYS A 69 -2.50 -21.25 10.09
CA LYS A 69 -3.03 -21.52 8.73
C LYS A 69 -4.56 -21.62 8.72
N LYS A 70 -5.24 -21.43 9.86
CA LYS A 70 -6.68 -21.66 10.03
C LYS A 70 -7.54 -20.99 8.96
N TYR A 71 -7.24 -19.74 8.58
CA TYR A 71 -8.07 -18.92 7.68
C TYR A 71 -7.54 -18.80 6.25
N LEU A 72 -6.67 -19.72 5.82
CA LEU A 72 -6.12 -19.68 4.44
C LEU A 72 -7.17 -19.87 3.36
N LYS A 73 -8.15 -20.74 3.60
CA LYS A 73 -9.26 -21.00 2.66
C LYS A 73 -10.11 -19.75 2.49
N GLU A 74 -10.45 -19.09 3.57
CA GLU A 74 -11.20 -17.82 3.60
C GLU A 74 -10.45 -16.71 2.86
N GLN A 75 -9.14 -16.57 3.11
CA GLN A 75 -8.31 -15.59 2.41
C GLN A 75 -8.22 -15.88 0.91
N SER A 76 -8.03 -17.14 0.53
CA SER A 76 -7.99 -17.55 -0.88
C SER A 76 -9.30 -17.22 -1.60
N TYR A 77 -10.43 -17.46 -0.94
CA TYR A 77 -11.75 -17.07 -1.43
C TYR A 77 -11.87 -15.55 -1.63
N ALA A 78 -11.50 -14.76 -0.62
CA ALA A 78 -11.55 -13.30 -0.70
C ALA A 78 -10.67 -12.75 -1.82
N LYS A 79 -9.45 -13.29 -1.96
CA LYS A 79 -8.51 -12.92 -3.02
C LYS A 79 -9.05 -13.25 -4.41
N LYS A 80 -9.55 -14.47 -4.61
CA LYS A 80 -10.12 -14.93 -5.90
C LYS A 80 -11.30 -14.06 -6.35
N ASN A 81 -12.13 -13.60 -5.39
CA ASN A 81 -13.32 -12.79 -5.67
C ASN A 81 -13.08 -11.29 -5.52
N ALA A 82 -11.82 -10.84 -5.38
CA ALA A 82 -11.45 -9.43 -5.20
C ALA A 82 -12.29 -8.72 -4.11
N LEU A 83 -12.50 -9.37 -2.95
CA LEU A 83 -13.32 -8.82 -1.87
C LEU A 83 -12.52 -7.93 -0.92
N GLY A 84 -13.18 -6.95 -0.31
CA GLY A 84 -12.58 -6.06 0.67
C GLY A 84 -11.29 -5.41 0.15
N ILE A 85 -10.19 -5.55 0.88
CA ILE A 85 -8.88 -4.99 0.51
C ILE A 85 -8.31 -5.57 -0.80
N TRP A 86 -8.75 -6.76 -1.22
CA TRP A 86 -8.31 -7.41 -2.46
C TRP A 86 -8.84 -6.73 -3.73
N LYS A 87 -9.74 -5.74 -3.61
CA LYS A 87 -10.16 -4.88 -4.74
C LYS A 87 -9.05 -3.97 -5.23
N GLY A 88 -8.10 -3.65 -4.39
CA GLY A 88 -7.05 -2.68 -4.68
C GLY A 88 -5.65 -3.21 -4.41
N GLN A 89 -4.68 -2.32 -4.57
CA GLN A 89 -3.30 -2.59 -4.21
C GLN A 89 -3.04 -2.17 -2.77
N PHE A 90 -2.37 -3.01 -2.01
CA PHE A 90 -1.95 -2.71 -0.64
C PHE A 90 -0.65 -3.42 -0.31
N VAL A 91 0.05 -2.92 0.68
CA VAL A 91 1.21 -3.59 1.26
C VAL A 91 0.74 -4.39 2.46
N LEU A 92 1.19 -5.63 2.55
CA LEU A 92 0.88 -6.48 3.71
C LEU A 92 1.37 -5.81 5.00
N PRO A 93 0.61 -5.83 6.11
CA PRO A 93 0.96 -5.12 7.34
C PRO A 93 2.36 -5.46 7.89
N TRP A 94 2.78 -6.70 7.76
CA TRP A 94 4.12 -7.12 8.18
C TRP A 94 5.23 -6.64 7.25
N ASP A 95 4.96 -6.48 5.96
CA ASP A 95 5.87 -5.90 4.99
C ASP A 95 5.96 -4.38 5.14
N TRP A 96 4.83 -3.72 5.43
CA TRP A 96 4.79 -2.31 5.76
C TRP A 96 5.68 -1.97 6.97
N ARG A 97 5.63 -2.79 8.03
CA ARG A 97 6.51 -2.62 9.21
C ARG A 97 7.98 -2.80 8.89
N LYS A 98 8.31 -3.56 7.84
CA LYS A 98 9.67 -3.71 7.31
C LYS A 98 10.07 -2.61 6.32
N GLY A 99 9.25 -1.57 6.17
CA GLY A 99 9.53 -0.43 5.31
C GLY A 99 9.07 -0.57 3.86
N LYS A 100 8.42 -1.68 3.46
CA LYS A 100 7.82 -1.77 2.11
C LYS A 100 6.69 -0.76 1.95
N ARG A 101 6.60 -0.17 0.75
CA ARG A 101 5.55 0.78 0.37
C ARG A 101 4.98 0.36 -0.99
N LEU A 102 3.77 0.81 -1.32
CA LEU A 102 3.27 0.67 -2.68
C LEU A 102 4.12 1.53 -3.62
N ASP A 103 4.38 1.01 -4.81
CA ASP A 103 4.89 1.82 -5.90
C ASP A 103 3.77 2.73 -6.41
N THR A 104 3.57 3.85 -5.73
CA THR A 104 2.81 4.97 -6.28
C THR A 104 3.75 5.76 -7.18
N ASN A 105 3.22 6.51 -8.15
CA ASN A 105 4.05 7.38 -8.99
C ASN A 105 4.93 8.35 -8.18
N GLU A 106 4.59 8.63 -6.92
CA GLU A 106 5.44 9.36 -5.97
C GLU A 106 6.63 8.53 -5.46
N ASN A 107 6.55 7.19 -5.50
CA ASN A 107 7.65 6.28 -5.14
C ASN A 107 8.55 5.88 -6.33
N SER A 108 8.29 6.39 -7.53
CA SER A 108 9.23 6.26 -8.66
C SER A 108 10.64 6.81 -8.33
N GLN A 109 10.74 7.61 -7.28
CA GLN A 109 12.00 8.14 -6.74
C GLN A 109 12.84 7.10 -5.96
N LYS A 110 12.25 5.95 -5.56
CA LYS A 110 13.01 4.80 -5.00
C LYS A 110 13.26 3.69 -6.03
N ARG A 111 12.65 3.75 -7.21
CA ARG A 111 13.24 3.09 -8.37
C ARG A 111 14.57 3.79 -8.60
N ASN A 112 15.61 3.04 -8.92
CA ASN A 112 16.95 3.54 -9.23
C ASN A 112 16.90 4.39 -10.52
N CYS A 113 15.95 5.37 -10.57
CA CYS A 113 15.75 6.28 -11.69
C CYS A 113 16.91 7.26 -11.70
N LYS A 114 17.67 7.25 -12.77
CA LYS A 114 18.92 7.98 -12.88
C LYS A 114 18.82 9.27 -13.69
N ILE A 115 17.68 9.59 -14.29
CA ILE A 115 17.50 10.80 -15.10
C ILE A 115 17.03 11.92 -14.21
N LYS A 116 17.80 12.97 -14.09
CA LYS A 116 17.51 14.15 -13.25
C LYS A 116 16.73 15.18 -14.03
N GLY A 117 15.53 15.54 -13.61
CA GLY A 117 14.73 16.63 -14.17
C GLY A 117 14.75 17.85 -13.25
N ASN A 118 15.44 18.94 -13.65
CA ASN A 118 15.50 20.18 -12.89
C ASN A 118 14.85 21.34 -13.64
N ILE A 119 14.38 22.33 -12.88
CA ILE A 119 13.81 23.56 -13.40
C ILE A 119 14.89 24.64 -13.35
N SER A 120 15.24 25.20 -14.52
CA SER A 120 16.23 26.28 -14.61
C SER A 120 15.75 27.56 -13.93
N SER A 121 16.66 28.52 -13.71
CA SER A 121 16.31 29.87 -13.21
C SER A 121 15.29 30.61 -14.09
N LYS A 122 15.18 30.22 -15.36
CA LYS A 122 14.20 30.76 -16.32
C LYS A 122 12.90 29.97 -16.40
N GLY A 123 12.70 28.96 -15.50
CA GLY A 123 11.50 28.14 -15.48
C GLY A 123 11.48 26.97 -16.50
N GLU A 124 12.57 26.75 -17.24
CA GLU A 124 12.61 25.68 -18.22
C GLU A 124 12.78 24.32 -17.55
N LYS A 125 11.98 23.34 -17.94
CA LYS A 125 12.05 21.94 -17.52
C LYS A 125 13.10 21.19 -18.35
N ILE A 126 14.21 20.83 -17.74
CA ILE A 126 15.36 20.21 -18.41
C ILE A 126 15.68 18.88 -17.73
N PHE A 127 15.86 17.81 -18.51
CA PHE A 127 16.37 16.55 -17.95
C PHE A 127 17.80 16.25 -18.36
N HIS A 128 18.54 15.61 -17.44
CA HIS A 128 19.94 15.25 -17.59
C HIS A 128 20.10 13.75 -17.46
N LEU A 129 20.81 13.16 -18.41
CA LEU A 129 21.17 11.74 -18.36
C LEU A 129 22.44 11.53 -17.53
N PRO A 130 22.62 10.35 -16.92
CA PRO A 130 23.90 9.95 -16.32
C PRO A 130 25.03 10.10 -17.32
N GLY A 131 26.17 10.66 -16.87
CA GLY A 131 27.32 10.94 -17.73
C GLY A 131 27.22 12.22 -18.54
N GLY A 132 26.09 12.95 -18.52
CA GLY A 132 25.98 14.27 -19.14
C GLY A 132 26.78 15.34 -18.38
N THR A 133 27.30 16.34 -19.08
CA THR A 133 28.18 17.40 -18.57
C THR A 133 27.69 18.07 -17.27
N TYR A 134 26.38 18.23 -17.12
CA TYR A 134 25.78 18.89 -15.96
C TYR A 134 25.13 17.92 -14.97
N TYR A 135 25.18 16.62 -15.24
CA TYR A 135 24.46 15.63 -14.44
C TYR A 135 24.87 15.66 -12.97
N ASP A 136 26.18 15.61 -12.68
CA ASP A 136 26.67 15.53 -11.30
C ASP A 136 26.42 16.82 -10.52
N ARG A 137 26.48 17.96 -11.19
CA ARG A 137 26.21 19.26 -10.59
C ARG A 137 24.71 19.50 -10.32
N THR A 138 23.83 18.82 -11.06
CA THR A 138 22.37 18.98 -10.92
C THR A 138 21.88 18.30 -9.65
N LYS A 139 21.34 19.07 -8.73
CA LYS A 139 20.65 18.58 -7.52
C LYS A 139 19.15 18.72 -7.73
N ILE A 140 18.38 17.71 -7.34
CA ILE A 140 16.91 17.69 -7.46
C ILE A 140 16.26 18.24 -6.21
N SER A 141 15.49 19.32 -6.35
CA SER A 141 14.70 19.92 -5.30
C SER A 141 13.21 19.67 -5.52
N LYS A 142 12.62 18.83 -4.70
CA LYS A 142 11.18 18.52 -4.74
C LYS A 142 10.29 19.75 -4.53
N GLN A 143 10.74 20.68 -3.68
CA GLN A 143 10.02 21.91 -3.39
C GLN A 143 9.84 22.81 -4.62
N LYS A 144 10.74 22.68 -5.62
CA LYS A 144 10.66 23.39 -6.90
C LYS A 144 9.86 22.62 -7.97
N GLY A 145 9.29 21.46 -7.64
CA GLY A 145 8.64 20.61 -8.63
C GLY A 145 9.62 19.80 -9.50
N GLU A 146 10.89 19.69 -9.09
CA GLU A 146 11.90 18.90 -9.79
C GLU A 146 11.74 17.41 -9.47
N VAL A 147 12.01 16.53 -10.44
CA VAL A 147 11.68 15.11 -10.38
C VAL A 147 12.79 14.23 -10.97
N TRP A 148 12.76 12.94 -10.63
CA TRP A 148 13.57 11.92 -11.25
C TRP A 148 12.75 11.13 -12.26
N PHE A 149 13.32 10.78 -13.42
CA PHE A 149 12.72 9.94 -14.44
C PHE A 149 13.50 8.66 -14.62
N CYS A 150 12.77 7.58 -14.96
CA CYS A 150 13.38 6.28 -15.20
C CYS A 150 13.76 6.09 -16.68
N THR A 151 13.05 6.75 -17.58
CA THR A 151 13.30 6.72 -19.03
C THR A 151 13.26 8.13 -19.65
N GLU A 152 13.94 8.30 -20.78
CA GLU A 152 13.88 9.54 -21.55
C GLU A 152 12.46 9.81 -22.06
N THR A 153 11.77 8.75 -22.50
CA THR A 153 10.38 8.84 -22.98
C THR A 153 9.44 9.38 -21.90
N GLU A 154 9.62 8.94 -20.65
CA GLU A 154 8.86 9.44 -19.51
C GLU A 154 9.08 10.95 -19.31
N ALA A 155 10.34 11.41 -19.38
CA ALA A 155 10.67 12.81 -19.24
C ALA A 155 10.07 13.67 -20.39
N LEU A 156 10.18 13.20 -21.63
CA LEU A 156 9.63 13.88 -22.80
C LEU A 156 8.10 14.00 -22.74
N ASN A 157 7.41 12.90 -22.38
CA ASN A 157 5.95 12.88 -22.24
C ASN A 157 5.47 13.80 -21.11
N ALA A 158 6.30 14.02 -20.09
CA ALA A 158 6.03 14.96 -18.99
C ALA A 158 6.36 16.43 -19.36
N GLY A 159 6.72 16.72 -20.62
CA GLY A 159 7.02 18.06 -21.11
C GLY A 159 8.41 18.59 -20.72
N TRP A 160 9.37 17.69 -20.47
CA TRP A 160 10.75 18.06 -20.18
C TRP A 160 11.61 17.89 -21.44
N ARG A 161 12.50 18.86 -21.70
CA ARG A 161 13.45 18.75 -22.78
C ARG A 161 14.79 18.18 -22.32
N LYS A 162 15.49 17.50 -23.20
CA LYS A 162 16.84 17.03 -22.94
C LYS A 162 17.84 18.19 -22.77
N SER A 163 18.78 18.04 -21.87
CA SER A 163 19.92 18.97 -21.80
C SER A 163 20.69 18.98 -23.11
N LYS A 164 21.08 20.16 -23.57
CA LYS A 164 21.81 20.31 -24.83
C LYS A 164 23.26 19.82 -24.80
N ARG A 165 23.80 19.54 -23.61
CA ARG A 165 25.17 19.01 -23.39
C ARG A 165 25.20 18.18 -22.12
#